data_24f964999a9bdcbf97ef764140edc331
#
_entry.id   24f964999a9bdcbf97ef764140edc331
#
_cell.length_a   1.000
_cell.length_b   1.000
_cell.length_c   1.000
_cell.angle_alpha   90.00
_cell.angle_beta   90.00
_cell.angle_gamma   90.00
#
_symmetry.space_group_name_H-M   'P 1'
#
loop_
_entity.id
_entity.type
_entity.pdbx_description
1 polymer ?
#
loop_
_entity_poly.entity_id
_entity_poly.type
_entity_poly.pdbx_seq_one_letter_code
_entity_poly.pdbx_strand_id
1 'polypeptide(L)'
;MKRLTLIIILGLTMSLPLLARRTVTPVGSPVASAPKVNLADSLPGDLYVDSIAAAQPKAIGNIYPLWDAIDVSVDLWPALNRAFRSGYGIAGLGARLSLHNRYFPALEIGLSSARATPDGMNYSFRSPMAPYFKIGMDYNFMYNSNPDYQAFALVRYGFSAFEYRFIDVDLGSSYWDTSETVNFPWRRSVSGYFELGAGLKVKLWRNLSAGWSFRYHKIIHHSRQPNGAPWAVPGFGTSGSGLGISLSVTYTFLLHEPIIKSTDDKNKK
;
A
#
# COMPACT_ATOMS: atom_id res chain seq x y z
N MET A 1 7.19 9.07 -24.90
CA MET A 1 6.67 8.53 -23.62
C MET A 1 7.04 7.07 -23.39
N LYS A 2 7.01 6.18 -24.37
CA LYS A 2 7.38 4.73 -24.21
C LYS A 2 8.82 4.47 -23.73
N ARG A 3 9.78 5.39 -23.98
CA ARG A 3 11.20 5.21 -23.57
C ARG A 3 11.45 5.54 -22.09
N LEU A 4 10.70 6.48 -21.50
CA LEU A 4 10.88 6.87 -20.10
C LEU A 4 10.29 5.81 -19.14
N THR A 5 9.14 5.23 -19.51
CA THR A 5 8.53 4.10 -18.77
C THR A 5 9.43 2.86 -18.77
N LEU A 6 10.12 2.61 -19.88
CA LEU A 6 11.04 1.47 -19.97
C LEU A 6 12.28 1.64 -19.05
N ILE A 7 12.81 2.86 -18.92
CA ILE A 7 13.94 3.16 -18.04
C ILE A 7 13.58 3.00 -16.58
N ILE A 8 12.37 3.43 -16.17
CA ILE A 8 11.88 3.26 -14.79
C ILE A 8 11.67 1.79 -14.46
N ILE A 9 11.13 1.01 -15.38
CA ILE A 9 10.93 -0.44 -15.21
C ILE A 9 12.28 -1.16 -15.17
N LEU A 10 13.24 -0.79 -16.03
CA LEU A 10 14.57 -1.41 -16.06
C LEU A 10 15.39 -1.07 -14.80
N GLY A 11 15.27 0.16 -14.27
CA GLY A 11 15.89 0.53 -12.99
C GLY A 11 15.33 -0.22 -11.79
N LEU A 12 14.05 -0.59 -11.85
CA LEU A 12 13.36 -1.33 -10.78
C LEU A 12 13.76 -2.81 -10.76
N THR A 13 14.04 -3.41 -11.91
CA THR A 13 14.43 -4.83 -12.02
C THR A 13 15.87 -5.10 -11.59
N MET A 14 16.75 -4.09 -11.63
CA MET A 14 18.15 -4.24 -11.24
C MET A 14 18.38 -4.19 -9.72
N SER A 15 17.43 -3.71 -8.93
CA SER A 15 17.55 -3.62 -7.46
C SER A 15 17.07 -4.88 -6.71
N LEU A 16 16.42 -5.81 -7.37
CA LEU A 16 15.84 -7.02 -6.77
C LEU A 16 16.80 -8.19 -6.44
N PRO A 17 17.99 -8.36 -7.05
CA PRO A 17 18.82 -9.53 -6.74
C PRO A 17 19.63 -9.44 -5.45
N LEU A 18 19.69 -8.30 -4.76
CA LEU A 18 20.52 -8.15 -3.56
C LEU A 18 19.85 -8.60 -2.25
N LEU A 19 18.55 -8.88 -2.24
CA LEU A 19 17.80 -9.29 -1.05
C LEU A 19 17.57 -10.81 -0.92
N ALA A 20 18.00 -11.61 -1.89
CA ALA A 20 17.69 -13.04 -1.95
C ALA A 20 18.83 -13.96 -1.47
N ARG A 21 19.78 -13.51 -0.65
CA ARG A 21 20.70 -14.42 0.04
C ARG A 21 20.19 -14.78 1.43
N ARG A 22 19.08 -15.50 1.49
CA ARG A 22 18.81 -16.37 2.62
C ARG A 22 19.72 -17.59 2.47
N THR A 23 20.76 -17.70 3.28
CA THR A 23 21.42 -18.97 3.52
C THR A 23 20.39 -19.89 4.18
N VAL A 24 19.81 -20.78 3.37
CA VAL A 24 19.04 -21.90 3.89
C VAL A 24 20.05 -22.80 4.55
N THR A 25 20.07 -22.82 5.88
CA THR A 25 20.82 -23.85 6.63
C THR A 25 20.18 -25.20 6.29
N PRO A 26 20.92 -26.17 5.75
CA PRO A 26 20.32 -27.46 5.45
C PRO A 26 19.76 -28.06 6.73
N VAL A 27 18.53 -28.51 6.68
CA VAL A 27 17.94 -29.38 7.70
C VAL A 27 18.74 -30.68 7.68
N GLY A 28 19.68 -30.85 8.60
CA GLY A 28 20.49 -32.05 8.64
C GLY A 28 21.86 -31.88 9.29
N SER A 29 22.19 -30.73 9.87
CA SER A 29 23.38 -30.69 10.74
C SER A 29 23.12 -31.58 11.95
N PRO A 30 24.01 -32.55 12.26
CA PRO A 30 23.85 -33.38 13.44
C PRO A 30 23.80 -32.45 14.66
N VAL A 31 22.72 -32.55 15.40
CA VAL A 31 22.63 -31.95 16.74
C VAL A 31 23.83 -32.51 17.49
N ALA A 32 24.81 -31.65 17.81
CA ALA A 32 25.86 -32.01 18.72
C ALA A 32 25.18 -32.62 19.95
N SER A 33 25.40 -33.89 20.18
CA SER A 33 24.87 -34.65 21.32
C SER A 33 25.20 -33.86 22.57
N ALA A 34 24.16 -33.40 23.28
CA ALA A 34 24.34 -32.80 24.61
C ALA A 34 25.21 -33.76 25.44
N PRO A 35 26.18 -33.24 26.19
CA PRO A 35 27.00 -34.09 27.04
C PRO A 35 26.06 -34.86 27.97
N LYS A 36 26.20 -36.21 27.96
CA LYS A 36 25.47 -37.07 28.90
C LYS A 36 25.97 -36.72 30.29
N VAL A 37 25.24 -35.89 31.01
CA VAL A 37 25.49 -35.64 32.41
C VAL A 37 25.06 -36.88 33.16
N ASN A 38 26.04 -37.61 33.75
CA ASN A 38 25.76 -38.73 34.64
C ASN A 38 25.09 -38.16 35.90
N LEU A 39 23.87 -38.58 36.16
CA LEU A 39 22.99 -38.12 37.23
C LEU A 39 23.46 -38.61 38.62
N ALA A 40 24.69 -39.15 38.76
CA ALA A 40 25.21 -39.76 39.99
C ALA A 40 26.10 -38.85 40.83
N ASP A 41 26.52 -37.71 40.32
CA ASP A 41 27.26 -36.75 41.14
C ASP A 41 26.29 -35.70 41.65
N SER A 42 26.01 -35.73 42.98
CA SER A 42 25.26 -34.74 43.72
C SER A 42 25.96 -33.39 43.64
N LEU A 43 25.56 -32.57 42.70
CA LEU A 43 25.98 -31.17 42.64
C LEU A 43 25.32 -30.39 43.82
N PRO A 44 26.08 -29.53 44.52
CA PRO A 44 25.54 -28.65 45.53
C PRO A 44 24.42 -27.75 44.93
N GLY A 45 23.35 -27.53 45.72
CA GLY A 45 22.14 -26.85 45.24
C GLY A 45 22.33 -25.44 44.62
N ASP A 46 23.45 -24.79 44.90
CA ASP A 46 23.77 -23.45 44.38
C ASP A 46 24.11 -23.43 42.88
N LEU A 47 24.66 -24.53 42.36
CA LEU A 47 24.98 -24.65 40.91
C LEU A 47 23.75 -24.89 40.04
N TYR A 48 22.66 -25.39 40.62
CA TYR A 48 21.43 -25.66 39.88
C TYR A 48 20.61 -24.36 39.62
N VAL A 49 20.69 -23.41 40.53
CA VAL A 49 20.00 -22.12 40.40
C VAL A 49 20.68 -21.24 39.32
N ASP A 50 22.01 -21.25 39.26
CA ASP A 50 22.75 -20.46 38.24
C ASP A 50 22.59 -21.01 36.84
N SER A 51 22.44 -22.33 36.67
CA SER A 51 22.19 -22.89 35.33
C SER A 51 20.81 -22.61 34.79
N ILE A 52 19.81 -22.46 35.63
CA ILE A 52 18.46 -22.04 35.26
C ILE A 52 18.40 -20.52 35.00
N ALA A 53 19.15 -19.73 35.76
CA ALA A 53 19.24 -18.28 35.56
C ALA A 53 19.96 -17.91 34.21
N ALA A 54 20.88 -18.75 33.75
CA ALA A 54 21.58 -18.56 32.49
C ALA A 54 20.73 -18.88 31.22
N ALA A 55 19.62 -19.57 31.39
CA ALA A 55 18.68 -19.90 30.31
C ALA A 55 17.57 -18.84 30.13
N GLN A 56 17.90 -17.57 30.35
CA GLN A 56 16.95 -16.51 29.94
C GLN A 56 16.72 -16.58 28.43
N PRO A 57 15.46 -16.68 27.97
CA PRO A 57 15.18 -16.71 26.56
C PRO A 57 15.77 -15.44 25.93
N LYS A 58 16.71 -15.62 25.03
CA LYS A 58 17.33 -14.56 24.26
C LYS A 58 16.20 -13.77 23.60
N ALA A 59 15.89 -12.59 24.13
CA ALA A 59 14.83 -11.76 23.58
C ALA A 59 15.19 -11.44 22.12
N ILE A 60 14.56 -12.14 21.23
CA ILE A 60 14.81 -12.08 19.79
C ILE A 60 13.86 -11.03 19.21
N GLY A 61 14.38 -9.87 18.84
CA GLY A 61 13.66 -8.85 18.08
C GLY A 61 13.41 -7.54 18.82
N ASN A 62 12.91 -6.57 18.08
CA ASN A 62 12.47 -5.29 18.58
C ASN A 62 11.12 -5.45 19.29
N ILE A 63 10.92 -4.74 20.38
CA ILE A 63 9.66 -4.74 21.15
C ILE A 63 8.91 -3.45 20.81
N TYR A 64 7.75 -3.59 20.20
CA TYR A 64 6.86 -2.48 19.88
C TYR A 64 5.64 -2.50 20.82
N PRO A 65 5.25 -1.34 21.39
CA PRO A 65 4.00 -1.23 22.15
C PRO A 65 2.80 -1.49 21.25
N LEU A 66 1.62 -1.76 21.85
CA LEU A 66 0.40 -2.00 21.06
C LEU A 66 0.07 -0.80 20.17
N TRP A 67 0.17 0.40 20.73
CA TRP A 67 -0.06 1.68 20.04
C TRP A 67 1.28 2.36 19.83
N ASP A 68 1.87 2.11 18.70
CA ASP A 68 3.23 2.53 18.39
C ASP A 68 3.26 3.94 17.81
N ALA A 69 2.56 4.16 16.70
CA ALA A 69 2.58 5.42 15.97
C ALA A 69 1.30 5.66 15.17
N ILE A 70 1.08 6.91 14.78
CA ILE A 70 0.10 7.31 13.76
C ILE A 70 0.86 7.83 12.55
N ASP A 71 0.61 7.22 11.42
CA ASP A 71 1.11 7.64 10.11
C ASP A 71 0.06 8.49 9.40
N VAL A 72 0.41 9.69 8.99
CA VAL A 72 -0.41 10.52 8.10
C VAL A 72 0.29 10.63 6.75
N SER A 73 -0.40 10.30 5.67
CA SER A 73 0.17 10.21 4.34
C SER A 73 -0.60 11.01 3.30
N VAL A 74 0.12 11.56 2.34
CA VAL A 74 -0.43 12.20 1.14
C VAL A 74 0.06 11.42 -0.08
N ASP A 75 -0.85 11.09 -0.99
CA ASP A 75 -0.50 10.46 -2.26
C ASP A 75 -0.11 11.53 -3.28
N LEU A 76 1.13 11.48 -3.76
CA LEU A 76 1.68 12.41 -4.73
C LEU A 76 1.44 11.97 -6.18
N TRP A 77 1.15 10.69 -6.42
CA TRP A 77 1.00 10.15 -7.77
C TRP A 77 -0.10 10.84 -8.57
N PRO A 78 -1.26 11.14 -7.99
CA PRO A 78 -2.31 11.86 -8.71
C PRO A 78 -1.92 13.30 -9.06
N ALA A 79 -1.15 13.98 -8.20
CA ALA A 79 -0.66 15.32 -8.49
C ALA A 79 0.34 15.30 -9.67
N LEU A 80 1.23 14.32 -9.70
CA LEU A 80 2.14 14.10 -10.81
C LEU A 80 1.39 13.80 -12.12
N ASN A 81 0.40 12.90 -12.08
CA ASN A 81 -0.42 12.58 -13.25
C ASN A 81 -1.17 13.81 -13.79
N ARG A 82 -1.68 14.66 -12.90
CA ARG A 82 -2.35 15.90 -13.31
C ARG A 82 -1.39 16.88 -13.99
N ALA A 83 -0.14 16.97 -13.51
CA ALA A 83 0.90 17.76 -14.15
C ALA A 83 1.22 17.26 -15.57
N PHE A 84 1.07 15.98 -15.83
CA PHE A 84 1.22 15.36 -17.16
C PHE A 84 -0.08 15.33 -18.00
N ARG A 85 -1.04 16.22 -17.71
CA ARG A 85 -2.31 16.39 -18.44
C ARG A 85 -3.27 15.19 -18.38
N SER A 86 -3.27 14.44 -17.31
CA SER A 86 -4.32 13.45 -17.08
C SER A 86 -5.67 14.14 -16.90
N GLY A 87 -6.69 13.67 -17.59
CA GLY A 87 -8.08 14.12 -17.44
C GLY A 87 -8.72 13.69 -16.11
N TYR A 88 -7.98 12.99 -15.26
CA TYR A 88 -8.41 12.48 -13.96
C TYR A 88 -7.52 13.03 -12.86
N GLY A 89 -8.13 13.58 -11.82
CA GLY A 89 -7.41 14.13 -10.66
C GLY A 89 -7.95 13.59 -9.34
N ILE A 90 -7.05 13.17 -8.47
CA ILE A 90 -7.35 12.76 -7.10
C ILE A 90 -6.51 13.62 -6.15
N ALA A 91 -7.10 13.99 -5.01
CA ALA A 91 -6.39 14.50 -3.86
C ALA A 91 -6.90 13.73 -2.64
N GLY A 92 -6.01 13.13 -1.86
CA GLY A 92 -6.40 12.31 -0.73
C GLY A 92 -5.41 12.37 0.42
N LEU A 93 -5.93 12.20 1.60
CA LEU A 93 -5.20 12.06 2.85
C LEU A 93 -5.42 10.65 3.38
N GLY A 94 -4.35 9.98 3.74
CA GLY A 94 -4.36 8.68 4.40
C GLY A 94 -3.93 8.81 5.86
N ALA A 95 -4.59 8.07 6.74
CA ALA A 95 -4.17 7.89 8.13
C ALA A 95 -4.04 6.39 8.41
N ARG A 96 -2.96 5.98 9.10
CA ARG A 96 -2.74 4.60 9.52
C ARG A 96 -2.32 4.59 10.98
N LEU A 97 -2.88 3.66 11.74
CA LEU A 97 -2.49 3.42 13.12
C LEU A 97 -1.55 2.23 13.18
N SER A 98 -0.35 2.41 13.74
CA SER A 98 0.60 1.30 13.91
C SER A 98 0.25 0.49 15.16
N LEU A 99 -0.01 -0.80 14.97
CA LEU A 99 -0.23 -1.77 16.03
C LEU A 99 0.92 -2.79 16.01
N HIS A 100 1.79 -2.71 17.02
CA HIS A 100 3.00 -3.53 17.15
C HIS A 100 3.94 -3.47 15.93
N ASN A 101 3.95 -2.36 15.16
CA ASN A 101 4.65 -2.24 13.88
C ASN A 101 4.30 -3.35 12.86
N ARG A 102 3.24 -4.10 13.10
CA ARG A 102 2.85 -5.25 12.28
C ARG A 102 1.54 -5.03 11.53
N TYR A 103 0.51 -4.54 12.21
CA TYR A 103 -0.82 -4.30 11.63
C TYR A 103 -1.08 -2.81 11.60
N PHE A 104 -1.59 -2.32 10.48
CA PHE A 104 -1.87 -0.91 10.26
C PHE A 104 -3.31 -0.74 9.76
N PRO A 105 -4.31 -0.66 10.66
CA PRO A 105 -5.62 -0.16 10.26
C PRO A 105 -5.46 1.17 9.53
N ALA A 106 -6.07 1.29 8.36
CA ALA A 106 -5.90 2.39 7.44
C ALA A 106 -7.23 3.02 7.06
N LEU A 107 -7.23 4.34 7.02
CA LEU A 107 -8.31 5.17 6.57
C LEU A 107 -7.78 6.11 5.50
N GLU A 108 -8.47 6.25 4.37
CA GLU A 108 -8.15 7.24 3.34
C GLU A 108 -9.40 7.98 2.93
N ILE A 109 -9.32 9.29 2.91
CA ILE A 109 -10.39 10.19 2.45
C ILE A 109 -9.83 11.11 1.39
N GLY A 110 -10.66 11.46 0.41
CA GLY A 110 -10.19 12.38 -0.61
C GLY A 110 -11.29 12.86 -1.54
N LEU A 111 -10.85 13.67 -2.49
CA LEU A 111 -11.68 14.27 -3.53
C LEU A 111 -11.12 13.88 -4.88
N SER A 112 -12.00 13.61 -5.82
CA SER A 112 -11.63 13.28 -7.18
C SER A 112 -12.54 13.96 -8.18
N SER A 113 -11.99 14.35 -9.31
CA SER A 113 -12.74 14.87 -10.46
C SER A 113 -12.22 14.25 -11.74
N ALA A 114 -13.08 14.10 -12.74
CA ALA A 114 -12.70 13.57 -14.04
C ALA A 114 -13.28 14.38 -15.18
N ARG A 115 -12.43 14.67 -16.17
CA ARG A 115 -12.81 15.24 -17.46
C ARG A 115 -11.92 14.64 -18.53
N ALA A 116 -12.47 13.79 -19.37
CA ALA A 116 -11.72 13.12 -20.41
C ALA A 116 -12.59 12.88 -21.63
N THR A 117 -11.95 12.89 -22.78
CA THR A 117 -12.46 12.32 -24.03
C THR A 117 -11.59 11.11 -24.31
N PRO A 118 -12.03 9.89 -23.97
CA PRO A 118 -11.20 8.71 -24.13
C PRO A 118 -10.94 8.42 -25.62
N ASP A 119 -9.72 8.02 -25.95
CA ASP A 119 -9.33 7.70 -27.31
C ASP A 119 -10.19 6.56 -27.87
N GLY A 120 -10.72 6.74 -29.08
CA GLY A 120 -11.57 5.76 -29.74
C GLY A 120 -13.03 5.69 -29.25
N MET A 121 -13.43 6.60 -28.35
CA MET A 121 -14.81 6.72 -27.90
C MET A 121 -15.46 7.95 -28.54
N ASN A 122 -16.76 7.82 -28.82
CA ASN A 122 -17.58 8.87 -29.42
C ASN A 122 -18.27 9.77 -28.39
N TYR A 123 -17.65 9.97 -27.20
CA TYR A 123 -18.18 10.81 -26.14
C TYR A 123 -17.10 11.46 -25.30
N SER A 124 -17.45 12.52 -24.62
CA SER A 124 -16.67 13.11 -23.54
C SER A 124 -17.30 12.80 -22.17
N PHE A 125 -16.49 12.36 -21.22
CA PHE A 125 -16.92 12.07 -19.85
C PHE A 125 -16.65 13.26 -18.93
N ARG A 126 -17.62 13.61 -18.09
CA ARG A 126 -17.45 14.62 -17.04
C ARG A 126 -18.02 14.13 -15.71
N SER A 127 -17.20 14.26 -14.66
CA SER A 127 -17.59 14.10 -13.26
C SER A 127 -17.04 15.28 -12.46
N PRO A 128 -17.88 16.04 -11.75
CA PRO A 128 -17.43 17.13 -10.88
C PRO A 128 -16.61 16.57 -9.72
N MET A 129 -16.09 17.45 -8.88
CA MET A 129 -15.38 17.05 -7.69
C MET A 129 -16.31 16.26 -6.76
N ALA A 130 -15.93 15.04 -6.43
CA ALA A 130 -16.70 14.12 -5.60
C ALA A 130 -15.82 13.45 -4.54
N PRO A 131 -16.38 13.23 -3.33
CA PRO A 131 -15.65 12.58 -2.24
C PRO A 131 -15.54 11.08 -2.46
N TYR A 132 -14.46 10.52 -1.93
CA TYR A 132 -14.30 9.08 -1.76
C TYR A 132 -13.75 8.76 -0.37
N PHE A 133 -14.00 7.56 0.05
CA PHE A 133 -13.60 7.03 1.35
C PHE A 133 -13.07 5.61 1.17
N LYS A 134 -11.95 5.29 1.83
CA LYS A 134 -11.42 3.93 1.87
C LYS A 134 -11.08 3.54 3.30
N ILE A 135 -11.40 2.30 3.63
CA ILE A 135 -11.05 1.70 4.91
C ILE A 135 -10.37 0.36 4.64
N GLY A 136 -9.40 0.01 5.45
CA GLY A 136 -8.70 -1.25 5.28
C GLY A 136 -7.61 -1.50 6.31
N MET A 137 -6.71 -2.39 5.93
CA MET A 137 -5.59 -2.78 6.79
C MET A 137 -4.36 -3.04 5.93
N ASP A 138 -3.22 -2.57 6.40
CA ASP A 138 -1.92 -2.91 5.85
C ASP A 138 -1.21 -3.87 6.82
N TYR A 139 -0.47 -4.84 6.29
CA TYR A 139 0.32 -5.79 7.06
C TYR A 139 1.80 -5.63 6.72
N ASN A 140 2.62 -5.34 7.72
CA ASN A 140 4.07 -5.19 7.54
C ASN A 140 4.78 -6.53 7.69
N PHE A 141 5.42 -7.02 6.64
CA PHE A 141 6.21 -8.25 6.67
C PHE A 141 7.53 -8.09 7.43
N MET A 142 8.04 -6.83 7.52
CA MET A 142 9.32 -6.50 8.13
C MET A 142 9.16 -6.00 9.58
N TYR A 143 8.10 -6.39 10.28
CA TYR A 143 7.78 -5.88 11.61
C TYR A 143 8.87 -6.09 12.68
N ASN A 144 9.73 -7.11 12.52
CA ASN A 144 10.87 -7.42 13.41
C ASN A 144 12.23 -6.93 12.87
N SER A 145 12.23 -6.25 11.73
CA SER A 145 13.46 -5.73 11.10
C SER A 145 13.70 -4.27 11.52
N ASN A 146 14.64 -3.62 10.85
CA ASN A 146 14.89 -2.19 11.05
C ASN A 146 13.59 -1.38 10.82
N PRO A 147 13.16 -0.55 11.76
CA PRO A 147 11.93 0.25 11.65
C PRO A 147 11.96 1.29 10.52
N ASP A 148 13.14 1.61 9.99
CA ASP A 148 13.30 2.56 8.90
C ASP A 148 12.79 2.04 7.54
N TYR A 149 12.58 0.72 7.44
CA TYR A 149 12.11 0.05 6.23
C TYR A 149 10.87 -0.78 6.52
N GLN A 150 9.84 -0.62 5.73
CA GLN A 150 8.63 -1.43 5.83
C GLN A 150 8.28 -2.00 4.45
N ALA A 151 8.06 -3.29 4.39
CA ALA A 151 7.45 -3.95 3.24
C ALA A 151 6.07 -4.42 3.66
N PHE A 152 5.03 -3.95 2.99
CA PHE A 152 3.66 -4.19 3.41
C PHE A 152 2.78 -4.71 2.28
N ALA A 153 1.79 -5.52 2.64
CA ALA A 153 0.62 -5.80 1.83
C ALA A 153 -0.54 -4.97 2.34
N LEU A 154 -1.43 -4.55 1.46
CA LEU A 154 -2.61 -3.77 1.80
C LEU A 154 -3.87 -4.41 1.24
N VAL A 155 -4.95 -4.27 2.01
CA VAL A 155 -6.30 -4.64 1.64
C VAL A 155 -7.21 -3.49 2.01
N ARG A 156 -7.96 -2.94 1.06
CA ARG A 156 -8.85 -1.81 1.29
C ARG A 156 -10.16 -1.98 0.57
N TYR A 157 -11.21 -1.44 1.16
CA TYR A 157 -12.50 -1.26 0.54
C TYR A 157 -12.77 0.23 0.36
N GLY A 158 -13.05 0.63 -0.87
CA GLY A 158 -13.38 1.99 -1.24
C GLY A 158 -14.83 2.18 -1.56
N PHE A 159 -15.36 3.35 -1.21
CA PHE A 159 -16.72 3.76 -1.47
C PHE A 159 -16.75 5.20 -1.96
N SER A 160 -17.59 5.46 -2.97
CA SER A 160 -17.82 6.81 -3.46
C SER A 160 -19.24 6.99 -3.97
N ALA A 161 -19.82 8.16 -3.66
CA ALA A 161 -21.06 8.63 -4.23
C ALA A 161 -20.79 9.91 -5.03
N PHE A 162 -21.09 9.88 -6.32
CA PHE A 162 -20.71 10.94 -7.25
C PHE A 162 -21.73 11.13 -8.37
N GLU A 163 -21.59 12.23 -9.09
CA GLU A 163 -22.38 12.51 -10.29
C GLU A 163 -21.49 12.46 -11.52
N TYR A 164 -22.06 12.06 -12.64
CA TYR A 164 -21.38 12.07 -13.91
C TYR A 164 -22.35 12.29 -15.06
N ARG A 165 -21.82 12.67 -16.22
CA ARG A 165 -22.54 12.73 -17.47
C ARG A 165 -21.65 12.43 -18.66
N PHE A 166 -22.27 11.98 -19.73
CA PHE A 166 -21.67 11.92 -21.06
C PHE A 166 -22.15 13.11 -21.87
N ILE A 167 -21.22 13.77 -22.52
CA ILE A 167 -21.48 14.92 -23.40
C ILE A 167 -20.84 14.68 -24.76
N ASP A 168 -21.32 15.40 -25.75
CA ASP A 168 -20.84 15.34 -27.11
C ASP A 168 -20.85 13.89 -27.64
N VAL A 169 -21.91 13.12 -27.29
CA VAL A 169 -22.07 11.74 -27.77
C VAL A 169 -22.48 11.79 -29.22
N ASP A 170 -21.58 11.35 -30.10
CA ASP A 170 -21.85 11.28 -31.52
C ASP A 170 -22.66 10.02 -31.85
N LEU A 171 -23.90 10.22 -32.30
CA LEU A 171 -24.81 9.17 -32.76
C LEU A 171 -24.86 9.10 -34.29
N GLY A 172 -23.95 9.80 -34.93
CA GLY A 172 -23.89 9.85 -36.41
C GLY A 172 -23.74 8.48 -37.03
N SER A 173 -24.38 8.32 -38.15
CA SER A 173 -24.21 7.13 -39.00
C SER A 173 -23.33 7.48 -40.23
N SER A 174 -22.21 6.81 -40.33
CA SER A 174 -21.32 6.92 -41.51
C SER A 174 -22.02 6.55 -42.80
N TYR A 175 -23.10 5.78 -42.71
CA TYR A 175 -23.86 5.34 -43.87
C TYR A 175 -24.83 6.41 -44.42
N TRP A 176 -25.38 7.23 -43.50
CA TRP A 176 -26.39 8.25 -43.86
C TRP A 176 -25.83 9.68 -43.87
N ASP A 177 -24.50 9.83 -43.65
CA ASP A 177 -23.82 11.13 -43.53
C ASP A 177 -24.52 12.10 -42.55
N THR A 178 -25.10 11.55 -41.49
CA THR A 178 -25.77 12.31 -40.44
C THR A 178 -24.87 12.37 -39.23
N SER A 179 -24.64 13.56 -38.72
CA SER A 179 -23.94 13.81 -37.47
C SER A 179 -24.92 14.42 -36.46
N GLU A 180 -25.31 13.66 -35.47
CA GLU A 180 -26.14 14.13 -34.35
C GLU A 180 -25.38 13.96 -33.06
N THR A 181 -25.18 15.07 -32.35
CA THR A 181 -24.52 15.08 -31.04
C THR A 181 -25.56 15.22 -29.93
N VAL A 182 -25.52 14.33 -28.95
CA VAL A 182 -26.45 14.30 -27.82
C VAL A 182 -25.70 14.46 -26.51
N ASN A 183 -26.26 15.29 -25.61
CA ASN A 183 -25.78 15.47 -24.27
C ASN A 183 -26.70 14.77 -23.27
N PHE A 184 -26.17 13.82 -22.49
CA PHE A 184 -26.93 13.15 -21.45
C PHE A 184 -27.01 14.01 -20.18
N PRO A 185 -28.13 13.93 -19.44
CA PRO A 185 -28.27 14.62 -18.17
C PRO A 185 -27.35 14.06 -17.10
N TRP A 186 -27.12 14.82 -16.04
CA TRP A 186 -26.38 14.38 -14.88
C TRP A 186 -27.04 13.16 -14.23
N ARG A 187 -26.22 12.19 -13.85
CA ARG A 187 -26.63 10.95 -13.17
C ARG A 187 -25.80 10.75 -11.92
N ARG A 188 -26.48 10.38 -10.85
CA ARG A 188 -25.85 9.97 -9.58
C ARG A 188 -25.50 8.50 -9.65
N SER A 189 -24.30 8.15 -9.19
CA SER A 189 -23.84 6.78 -9.05
C SER A 189 -23.20 6.60 -7.68
N VAL A 190 -23.40 5.41 -7.15
CA VAL A 190 -22.72 4.93 -5.96
C VAL A 190 -21.89 3.73 -6.38
N SER A 191 -20.61 3.78 -6.08
CA SER A 191 -19.69 2.70 -6.45
C SER A 191 -18.90 2.23 -5.25
N GLY A 192 -18.76 0.92 -5.12
CA GLY A 192 -17.89 0.25 -4.17
C GLY A 192 -16.85 -0.58 -4.89
N TYR A 193 -15.63 -0.53 -4.44
CA TYR A 193 -14.51 -1.24 -5.03
C TYR A 193 -13.56 -1.77 -3.97
N PHE A 194 -12.80 -2.77 -4.36
CA PHE A 194 -11.82 -3.43 -3.53
C PHE A 194 -10.41 -3.15 -4.06
N GLU A 195 -9.46 -2.93 -3.17
CA GLU A 195 -8.06 -2.75 -3.49
C GLU A 195 -7.22 -3.79 -2.77
N LEU A 196 -6.34 -4.43 -3.52
CA LEU A 196 -5.25 -5.27 -3.02
C LEU A 196 -3.94 -4.68 -3.50
N GLY A 197 -2.92 -4.72 -2.67
CA GLY A 197 -1.63 -4.21 -3.11
C GLY A 197 -0.49 -4.61 -2.21
N ALA A 198 0.70 -4.23 -2.66
CA ALA A 198 1.93 -4.34 -1.91
C ALA A 198 2.80 -3.12 -2.15
N GLY A 199 3.60 -2.77 -1.16
CA GLY A 199 4.45 -1.60 -1.26
C GLY A 199 5.61 -1.61 -0.28
N LEU A 200 6.44 -0.60 -0.46
CA LEU A 200 7.59 -0.33 0.39
C LEU A 200 7.47 1.09 0.96
N LYS A 201 7.87 1.26 2.20
CA LYS A 201 8.01 2.56 2.87
C LYS A 201 9.43 2.64 3.42
N VAL A 202 10.11 3.75 3.14
CA VAL A 202 11.48 4.02 3.57
C VAL A 202 11.49 5.36 4.30
N LYS A 203 12.07 5.38 5.49
CA LYS A 203 12.28 6.59 6.26
C LYS A 203 13.39 7.42 5.61
N LEU A 204 13.08 8.66 5.30
CA LEU A 204 14.02 9.60 4.68
C LEU A 204 14.69 10.48 5.74
N TRP A 205 13.93 11.02 6.65
CA TRP A 205 14.43 11.93 7.65
C TRP A 205 13.52 11.97 8.88
N ARG A 206 14.09 11.84 10.09
CA ARG A 206 13.34 11.88 11.36
C ARG A 206 12.01 11.12 11.29
N ASN A 207 10.91 11.85 11.11
CA ASN A 207 9.55 11.32 11.07
C ASN A 207 8.97 11.27 9.65
N LEU A 208 9.75 11.66 8.63
CA LEU A 208 9.32 11.71 7.24
C LEU A 208 9.76 10.45 6.50
N SER A 209 8.82 9.83 5.83
CA SER A 209 9.04 8.62 5.03
C SER A 209 8.47 8.80 3.62
N ALA A 210 9.11 8.18 2.65
CA ALA A 210 8.54 8.00 1.32
C ALA A 210 8.10 6.56 1.13
N GLY A 211 7.00 6.38 0.44
CA GLY A 211 6.45 5.07 0.14
C GLY A 211 6.00 4.99 -1.31
N TRP A 212 6.07 3.80 -1.86
CA TRP A 212 5.47 3.47 -3.14
C TRP A 212 4.75 2.14 -3.03
N SER A 213 3.66 2.00 -3.77
CA SER A 213 2.87 0.77 -3.77
C SER A 213 2.28 0.48 -5.13
N PHE A 214 2.18 -0.79 -5.45
CA PHE A 214 1.35 -1.30 -6.53
C PHE A 214 0.01 -1.72 -5.95
N ARG A 215 -1.06 -1.35 -6.64
CA ARG A 215 -2.43 -1.62 -6.21
C ARG A 215 -3.20 -2.23 -7.36
N TYR A 216 -3.91 -3.29 -7.08
CA TYR A 216 -4.92 -3.85 -7.96
C TYR A 216 -6.29 -3.46 -7.44
N HIS A 217 -7.10 -2.86 -8.31
CA HIS A 217 -8.44 -2.39 -7.96
C HIS A 217 -9.48 -3.17 -8.74
N LYS A 218 -10.59 -3.50 -8.08
CA LYS A 218 -11.73 -4.15 -8.71
C LYS A 218 -13.03 -3.53 -8.22
N ILE A 219 -13.87 -3.06 -9.14
CA ILE A 219 -15.23 -2.61 -8.81
C ILE A 219 -16.05 -3.85 -8.44
N ILE A 220 -16.70 -3.80 -7.28
CA ILE A 220 -17.57 -4.86 -6.80
C ILE A 220 -19.01 -4.57 -7.20
N HIS A 221 -19.44 -3.32 -7.00
CA HIS A 221 -20.78 -2.89 -7.38
C HIS A 221 -20.77 -1.41 -7.80
N HIS A 222 -21.67 -1.08 -8.68
CA HIS A 222 -22.08 0.28 -8.98
C HIS A 222 -23.58 0.33 -9.20
N SER A 223 -24.18 1.49 -8.96
CA SER A 223 -25.59 1.70 -9.25
C SER A 223 -25.86 1.48 -10.73
N ARG A 224 -26.85 0.67 -11.06
CA ARG A 224 -27.28 0.50 -12.45
C ARG A 224 -27.77 1.82 -13.01
N GLN A 225 -27.24 2.21 -14.14
CA GLN A 225 -27.61 3.42 -14.85
C GLN A 225 -28.05 3.09 -16.27
N PRO A 226 -29.14 3.70 -16.76
CA PRO A 226 -29.64 3.40 -18.09
C PRO A 226 -28.65 3.81 -19.20
N ASN A 227 -27.80 4.79 -18.94
CA ASN A 227 -26.85 5.37 -19.91
C ASN A 227 -25.45 4.73 -19.86
N GLY A 228 -25.28 3.61 -19.18
CA GLY A 228 -24.01 2.90 -19.08
C GLY A 228 -23.23 3.18 -17.80
N ALA A 229 -22.14 2.43 -17.61
CA ALA A 229 -21.26 2.54 -16.47
C ALA A 229 -20.38 3.80 -16.54
N PRO A 230 -20.02 4.43 -15.42
CA PRO A 230 -19.11 5.57 -15.42
C PRO A 230 -17.71 5.18 -15.91
N TRP A 231 -17.12 6.02 -16.73
CA TRP A 231 -15.75 5.82 -17.24
C TRP A 231 -14.70 5.92 -16.13
N ALA A 232 -14.93 6.78 -15.15
CA ALA A 232 -14.05 6.95 -13.98
C ALA A 232 -14.86 6.96 -12.70
N VAL A 233 -14.30 6.38 -11.64
CA VAL A 233 -14.88 6.34 -10.29
C VAL A 233 -13.93 7.04 -9.33
N PRO A 234 -14.43 7.96 -8.47
CA PRO A 234 -13.60 8.65 -7.50
C PRO A 234 -12.84 7.69 -6.58
N GLY A 235 -11.53 7.95 -6.42
CA GLY A 235 -10.64 7.11 -5.62
C GLY A 235 -10.20 5.79 -6.26
N PHE A 236 -10.92 5.32 -7.29
CA PHE A 236 -10.58 4.11 -8.05
C PHE A 236 -9.69 4.44 -9.26
N GLY A 237 -10.08 5.43 -10.04
CA GLY A 237 -9.47 5.75 -11.32
C GLY A 237 -10.38 5.47 -12.48
N THR A 238 -9.79 5.17 -13.65
CA THR A 238 -10.54 4.81 -14.84
C THR A 238 -11.02 3.37 -14.76
N SER A 239 -12.26 3.10 -15.14
CA SER A 239 -12.89 1.77 -15.03
C SER A 239 -12.22 0.68 -15.89
N GLY A 240 -11.42 1.06 -16.87
CA GLY A 240 -10.68 0.13 -17.75
C GLY A 240 -9.32 -0.34 -17.20
N SER A 241 -8.83 0.22 -16.09
CA SER A 241 -7.52 -0.13 -15.53
C SER A 241 -7.66 -0.63 -14.10
N GLY A 242 -7.41 -1.92 -13.89
CA GLY A 242 -7.37 -2.53 -12.58
C GLY A 242 -6.04 -2.35 -11.82
N LEU A 243 -4.99 -1.88 -12.50
CA LEU A 243 -3.67 -1.70 -11.91
C LEU A 243 -3.36 -0.22 -11.70
N GLY A 244 -2.85 0.12 -10.53
CA GLY A 244 -2.43 1.47 -10.16
C GLY A 244 -1.10 1.47 -9.42
N ILE A 245 -0.42 2.60 -9.52
CA ILE A 245 0.79 2.91 -8.75
C ILE A 245 0.44 4.08 -7.85
N SER A 246 0.94 4.05 -6.61
CA SER A 246 0.85 5.16 -5.66
C SER A 246 2.25 5.51 -5.18
N LEU A 247 2.52 6.79 -5.10
CA LEU A 247 3.73 7.36 -4.51
C LEU A 247 3.28 8.26 -3.35
N SER A 248 3.66 7.92 -2.14
CA SER A 248 3.19 8.63 -0.94
C SER A 248 4.33 9.22 -0.14
N VAL A 249 4.05 10.35 0.48
CA VAL A 249 4.88 10.91 1.54
C VAL A 249 4.09 10.77 2.84
N THR A 250 4.75 10.23 3.85
CA THR A 250 4.15 9.90 5.14
C THR A 250 4.90 10.61 6.25
N TYR A 251 4.17 11.26 7.13
CA TYR A 251 4.68 11.77 8.40
C TYR A 251 4.20 10.87 9.53
N THR A 252 5.14 10.40 10.36
CA THR A 252 4.88 9.47 11.46
C THR A 252 4.92 10.22 12.79
N PHE A 253 3.79 10.21 13.51
CA PHE A 253 3.67 10.69 14.88
C PHE A 253 3.89 9.51 15.83
N LEU A 254 5.01 9.48 16.53
CA LEU A 254 5.29 8.47 17.55
C LEU A 254 4.40 8.72 18.76
N LEU A 255 3.66 7.71 19.18
CA LEU A 255 2.85 7.73 20.41
C LEU A 255 3.65 7.17 21.57
N HIS A 256 4.40 6.11 21.32
CA HIS A 256 5.29 5.48 22.29
C HIS A 256 6.61 5.11 21.61
N GLU A 257 7.71 5.24 22.33
CA GLU A 257 9.01 4.86 21.80
C GLU A 257 9.18 3.33 21.81
N PRO A 258 9.52 2.72 20.66
CA PRO A 258 9.81 1.30 20.60
C PRO A 258 11.16 1.00 21.27
N ILE A 259 11.28 -0.13 21.94
CA ILE A 259 12.55 -0.64 22.45
C ILE A 259 13.26 -1.36 21.32
N ILE A 260 14.22 -0.68 20.69
CA ILE A 260 15.00 -1.21 19.58
C ILE A 260 16.31 -1.76 20.13
N LYS A 261 16.64 -3.01 19.83
CA LYS A 261 17.96 -3.57 20.13
C LYS A 261 19.01 -2.93 19.22
N SER A 262 19.91 -2.17 19.81
CA SER A 262 21.08 -1.62 19.11
C SER A 262 21.91 -2.76 18.52
N THR A 263 22.33 -2.59 17.27
CA THR A 263 23.24 -3.52 16.59
C THR A 263 24.67 -3.43 17.12
N ASP A 264 24.96 -2.46 17.99
CA ASP A 264 26.32 -2.18 18.51
C ASP A 264 26.85 -3.22 19.50
N ASP A 265 26.02 -4.13 20.01
CA ASP A 265 26.45 -5.20 20.91
C ASP A 265 27.18 -6.35 20.21
N LYS A 266 27.29 -6.32 18.87
CA LYS A 266 28.00 -7.37 18.12
C LYS A 266 29.50 -7.14 17.97
N ASN A 267 30.01 -5.95 18.28
CA ASN A 267 31.44 -5.60 18.12
C ASN A 267 32.23 -5.54 19.45
N LYS A 268 31.65 -5.97 20.57
CA LYS A 268 32.37 -6.12 21.84
C LYS A 268 32.46 -7.60 22.24
N LYS A 269 33.15 -8.39 21.43
CA LYS A 269 33.78 -9.65 21.85
C LYS A 269 35.02 -9.90 21.03
#